data_513411fb0b52ed354df3fd14c57ecbb3
#
_entry.id   513411fb0b52ed354df3fd14c57ecbb3
#
_cell.length_a   1.000
_cell.length_b   1.000
_cell.length_c   1.000
_cell.angle_alpha   90.00
_cell.angle_beta   90.00
_cell.angle_gamma   90.00
#
_symmetry.space_group_name_H-M   'P 1'
#
loop_
_entity.id
_entity.type
_entity.pdbx_description
1 polymer ?
#
loop_
_entity_poly.entity_id
_entity_poly.type
_entity_poly.pdbx_seq_one_letter_code
_entity_poly.pdbx_strand_id
1 'polypeptide(L)'
;MNPVPRWRIAAAIAVLAALLGFGVLFAPIYAGNLKLQSYVAEITHRADSQNQPDESLRQNVLNKARELDLPVRADNVHITHLPDGLRIDVRYFVRVTLPGYTVDLHFYPGAGSR
;
A
#
# COMPACT_ATOMS: atom_id res chain seq x y z
N MET A 1 -5.23 42.17 22.48
CA MET A 1 -4.97 40.78 22.09
C MET A 1 -4.98 39.92 23.35
N ASN A 2 -5.90 38.97 23.41
CA ASN A 2 -6.01 38.12 24.58
C ASN A 2 -4.93 37.00 24.53
N PRO A 3 -4.20 36.79 25.61
CA PRO A 3 -3.21 35.72 25.65
C PRO A 3 -3.92 34.36 25.56
N VAL A 4 -3.32 33.45 24.79
CA VAL A 4 -3.83 32.09 24.68
C VAL A 4 -3.50 31.34 25.96
N PRO A 5 -4.48 30.65 26.58
CA PRO A 5 -4.20 29.84 27.78
C PRO A 5 -3.16 28.76 27.49
N ARG A 6 -2.31 28.48 28.47
CA ARG A 6 -1.24 27.51 28.34
C ARG A 6 -1.76 26.09 27.99
N TRP A 7 -2.94 25.73 28.53
CA TRP A 7 -3.52 24.40 28.24
C TRP A 7 -3.91 24.27 26.78
N ARG A 8 -4.30 25.37 26.10
CA ARG A 8 -4.61 25.34 24.68
C ARG A 8 -3.34 25.11 23.84
N ILE A 9 -2.26 25.76 24.26
CA ILE A 9 -0.96 25.55 23.60
C ILE A 9 -0.49 24.13 23.80
N ALA A 10 -0.61 23.58 25.00
CA ALA A 10 -0.25 22.20 25.31
C ALA A 10 -1.12 21.22 24.51
N ALA A 11 -2.43 21.46 24.40
CA ALA A 11 -3.33 20.63 23.64
C ALA A 11 -2.98 20.66 22.15
N ALA A 12 -2.67 21.83 21.60
CA ALA A 12 -2.28 21.98 20.21
C ALA A 12 -0.98 21.23 19.90
N ILE A 13 0.01 21.32 20.80
CA ILE A 13 1.28 20.60 20.67
C ILE A 13 1.03 19.09 20.73
N ALA A 14 0.18 18.63 21.64
CA ALA A 14 -0.16 17.21 21.77
C ALA A 14 -0.83 16.67 20.51
N VAL A 15 -1.78 17.41 19.93
CA VAL A 15 -2.46 17.04 18.70
C VAL A 15 -1.45 16.98 17.52
N LEU A 16 -0.60 17.99 17.43
CA LEU A 16 0.40 18.06 16.39
C LEU A 16 1.39 16.88 16.49
N ALA A 17 1.84 16.59 17.72
CA ALA A 17 2.73 15.45 17.96
C ALA A 17 2.06 14.13 17.61
N ALA A 18 0.76 13.97 17.91
CA ALA A 18 0.01 12.78 17.56
C ALA A 18 -0.10 12.63 16.03
N LEU A 19 -0.39 13.72 15.33
CA LEU A 19 -0.48 13.71 13.86
C LEU A 19 0.86 13.36 13.22
N LEU A 20 1.95 13.93 13.74
CA LEU A 20 3.29 13.61 13.26
C LEU A 20 3.64 12.14 13.53
N GLY A 21 3.28 11.63 14.71
CA GLY A 21 3.48 10.24 15.07
C GLY A 21 2.73 9.29 14.15
N PHE A 22 1.47 9.59 13.86
CA PHE A 22 0.68 8.80 12.91
C PHE A 22 1.28 8.88 11.51
N GLY A 23 1.72 10.05 11.06
CA GLY A 23 2.36 10.21 9.77
C GLY A 23 3.62 9.36 9.64
N VAL A 24 4.49 9.40 10.65
CA VAL A 24 5.71 8.61 10.66
C VAL A 24 5.41 7.11 10.67
N LEU A 25 4.35 6.70 11.39
CA LEU A 25 3.97 5.29 11.48
C LEU A 25 3.34 4.77 10.18
N PHE A 26 2.47 5.56 9.56
CA PHE A 26 1.68 5.12 8.41
C PHE A 26 2.29 5.49 7.05
N ALA A 27 3.09 6.55 6.97
CA ALA A 27 3.65 7.00 5.71
C ALA A 27 4.45 5.92 4.96
N PRO A 28 5.33 5.13 5.62
CA PRO A 28 6.06 4.06 4.91
C PRO A 28 5.12 3.00 4.33
N ILE A 29 4.02 2.71 5.03
CA ILE A 29 3.03 1.71 4.58
C ILE A 29 2.34 2.20 3.31
N TYR A 30 1.88 3.44 3.31
CA TYR A 30 1.23 4.03 2.14
C TYR A 30 2.20 4.21 0.98
N ALA A 31 3.42 4.65 1.27
CA ALA A 31 4.45 4.79 0.24
C ALA A 31 4.78 3.44 -0.41
N GLY A 32 4.88 2.38 0.40
CA GLY A 32 5.10 1.03 -0.11
C GLY A 32 3.96 0.57 -1.01
N ASN A 33 2.71 0.83 -0.59
CA ASN A 33 1.54 0.47 -1.38
C ASN A 33 1.52 1.22 -2.73
N LEU A 34 1.85 2.50 -2.74
CA LEU A 34 1.90 3.28 -3.97
C LEU A 34 2.99 2.77 -4.91
N LYS A 35 4.14 2.39 -4.37
CA LYS A 35 5.23 1.82 -5.16
C LYS A 35 4.83 0.48 -5.75
N LEU A 36 4.15 -0.36 -4.99
CA LEU A 36 3.65 -1.64 -5.48
C LEU A 36 2.61 -1.43 -6.58
N GLN A 37 1.69 -0.50 -6.38
CA GLN A 37 0.67 -0.17 -7.38
C GLN A 37 1.32 0.32 -8.68
N SER A 38 2.32 1.17 -8.58
CA SER A 38 3.05 1.66 -9.75
C SER A 38 3.77 0.53 -10.49
N TYR A 39 4.36 -0.39 -9.73
CA TYR A 39 5.03 -1.55 -10.30
C TYR A 39 4.03 -2.48 -11.01
N VAL A 40 2.89 -2.75 -10.40
CA VAL A 40 1.83 -3.57 -10.99
C VAL A 40 1.33 -2.91 -12.28
N ALA A 41 1.12 -1.60 -12.27
CA ALA A 41 0.71 -0.86 -13.45
C ALA A 41 1.76 -0.96 -14.56
N GLU A 42 3.03 -0.84 -14.21
CA GLU A 42 4.12 -0.94 -15.16
C GLU A 42 4.15 -2.30 -15.84
N ILE A 43 4.08 -3.39 -15.07
CA ILE A 43 4.16 -4.72 -15.66
C ILE A 43 2.91 -5.09 -16.46
N THR A 44 1.74 -4.56 -16.11
CA THR A 44 0.53 -4.82 -16.90
C THR A 44 0.53 -4.09 -18.22
N HIS A 45 1.27 -2.99 -18.33
CA HIS A 45 1.37 -2.21 -19.55
C HIS A 45 2.53 -2.64 -20.46
N ARG A 46 3.39 -3.54 -19.98
CA ARG A 46 4.46 -4.09 -20.83
C ARG A 46 3.89 -5.08 -21.82
N ALA A 47 4.28 -4.94 -23.05
CA ALA A 47 3.77 -5.81 -24.12
C ALA A 47 4.14 -7.28 -23.90
N ASP A 48 5.34 -7.54 -23.39
CA ASP A 48 5.83 -8.90 -23.16
C ASP A 48 5.19 -9.57 -21.93
N SER A 49 4.66 -8.79 -20.99
CA SER A 49 4.02 -9.35 -19.80
C SER A 49 2.80 -10.18 -20.14
N GLN A 50 2.09 -9.84 -21.21
CA GLN A 50 0.89 -10.55 -21.63
C GLN A 50 1.21 -11.97 -22.11
N ASN A 51 2.46 -12.22 -22.49
CA ASN A 51 2.93 -13.52 -22.97
C ASN A 51 3.65 -14.31 -21.89
N GLN A 52 3.79 -13.74 -20.68
CA GLN A 52 4.45 -14.43 -19.57
C GLN A 52 3.47 -15.33 -18.82
N PRO A 53 3.95 -16.46 -18.28
CA PRO A 53 3.10 -17.29 -17.41
C PRO A 53 2.63 -16.51 -16.19
N ASP A 54 1.42 -16.82 -15.73
CA ASP A 54 0.85 -16.19 -14.55
C ASP A 54 1.74 -16.34 -13.34
N GLU A 55 2.38 -17.49 -13.20
CA GLU A 55 3.28 -17.74 -12.06
C GLU A 55 4.48 -16.81 -12.07
N SER A 56 5.05 -16.51 -13.25
CA SER A 56 6.15 -15.55 -13.37
C SER A 56 5.71 -14.16 -12.94
N LEU A 57 4.54 -13.73 -13.38
CA LEU A 57 3.98 -12.43 -13.01
C LEU A 57 3.71 -12.35 -11.52
N ARG A 58 3.15 -13.43 -10.96
CA ARG A 58 2.87 -13.50 -9.53
C ARG A 58 4.16 -13.41 -8.73
N GLN A 59 5.20 -14.12 -9.11
CA GLN A 59 6.49 -14.08 -8.43
C GLN A 59 7.13 -12.70 -8.50
N ASN A 60 7.01 -12.02 -9.64
CA ASN A 60 7.52 -10.66 -9.78
C ASN A 60 6.84 -9.71 -8.80
N VAL A 61 5.51 -9.81 -8.66
CA VAL A 61 4.75 -8.99 -7.71
C VAL A 61 5.15 -9.31 -6.28
N LEU A 62 5.26 -10.61 -5.96
CA LEU A 62 5.65 -11.02 -4.60
C LEU A 62 7.06 -10.57 -4.25
N ASN A 63 8.00 -10.64 -5.18
CA ASN A 63 9.35 -10.18 -4.96
C ASN A 63 9.40 -8.67 -4.72
N LYS A 64 8.61 -7.91 -5.48
CA LYS A 64 8.53 -6.47 -5.27
C LYS A 64 7.89 -6.13 -3.93
N ALA A 65 6.83 -6.83 -3.56
CA ALA A 65 6.19 -6.63 -2.27
C ALA A 65 7.15 -6.93 -1.11
N ARG A 66 7.95 -7.97 -1.25
CA ARG A 66 8.96 -8.33 -0.24
C ARG A 66 10.04 -7.26 -0.14
N GLU A 67 10.46 -6.72 -1.27
CA GLU A 67 11.42 -5.62 -1.33
C GLU A 67 10.88 -4.37 -0.61
N LEU A 68 9.57 -4.15 -0.68
CA LEU A 68 8.89 -3.03 -0.04
C LEU A 68 8.42 -3.33 1.39
N ASP A 69 8.72 -4.52 1.90
CA ASP A 69 8.29 -4.99 3.23
C ASP A 69 6.76 -5.01 3.39
N LEU A 70 6.06 -5.37 2.33
CA LEU A 70 4.60 -5.50 2.35
C LEU A 70 4.21 -6.97 2.56
N PRO A 71 3.18 -7.24 3.42
CA PRO A 71 2.77 -8.60 3.73
C PRO A 71 1.83 -9.19 2.67
N VAL A 72 2.33 -9.33 1.45
CA VAL A 72 1.58 -9.88 0.33
C VAL A 72 1.92 -11.34 0.15
N ARG A 73 0.89 -12.17 0.02
CA ARG A 73 1.02 -13.61 -0.21
C ARG A 73 0.60 -13.94 -1.64
N ALA A 74 0.99 -15.11 -2.12
CA ALA A 74 0.61 -15.59 -3.45
C ALA A 74 -0.92 -15.57 -3.63
N ASP A 75 -1.67 -15.94 -2.59
CA ASP A 75 -3.13 -15.95 -2.61
C ASP A 75 -3.75 -14.57 -2.78
N ASN A 76 -2.98 -13.52 -2.47
CA ASN A 76 -3.46 -12.15 -2.57
C ASN A 76 -3.32 -11.57 -3.97
N VAL A 77 -2.56 -12.24 -4.84
CA VAL A 77 -2.31 -11.77 -6.21
C VAL A 77 -3.27 -12.48 -7.16
N HIS A 78 -4.10 -11.70 -7.83
CA HIS A 78 -5.09 -12.20 -8.77
C HIS A 78 -4.75 -11.70 -10.18
N ILE A 79 -4.50 -12.62 -11.09
CA ILE A 79 -4.16 -12.29 -12.47
C ILE A 79 -5.32 -12.72 -13.36
N THR A 80 -5.86 -11.76 -14.11
CA THR A 80 -6.98 -11.98 -15.01
C THR A 80 -6.57 -11.65 -16.44
N HIS A 81 -6.79 -12.57 -17.35
CA HIS A 81 -6.55 -12.33 -18.76
C HIS A 81 -7.83 -11.80 -19.40
N LEU A 82 -7.74 -10.61 -19.97
CA LEU A 82 -8.84 -9.96 -20.67
C LEU A 82 -8.68 -10.19 -22.16
N PRO A 83 -9.77 -10.10 -22.95
CA PRO A 83 -9.67 -10.27 -24.41
C PRO A 83 -8.67 -9.33 -25.06
N ASP A 84 -8.48 -8.14 -24.49
CA ASP A 84 -7.60 -7.12 -25.05
C ASP A 84 -6.47 -6.72 -24.10
N GLY A 85 -6.18 -7.55 -23.08
CA GLY A 85 -5.12 -7.20 -22.15
C GLY A 85 -5.02 -8.09 -20.94
N LEU A 86 -4.38 -7.53 -19.92
CA LEU A 86 -4.05 -8.22 -18.69
C LEU A 86 -4.43 -7.32 -17.51
N ARG A 87 -4.96 -7.93 -16.46
CA ARG A 87 -5.26 -7.22 -15.22
C ARG A 87 -4.64 -7.97 -14.05
N ILE A 88 -3.94 -7.25 -13.20
CA ILE A 88 -3.35 -7.79 -11.96
C ILE A 88 -3.94 -7.01 -10.79
N ASP A 89 -4.55 -7.73 -9.87
CA ASP A 89 -5.10 -7.18 -8.64
C ASP A 89 -4.40 -7.80 -7.44
N VAL A 90 -3.99 -6.97 -6.50
CA VAL A 90 -3.37 -7.42 -5.26
C VAL A 90 -4.23 -6.95 -4.10
N ARG A 91 -4.65 -7.88 -3.26
CA ARG A 91 -5.46 -7.56 -2.08
C ARG A 91 -4.68 -8.01 -0.85
N TYR A 92 -4.39 -7.09 0.04
CA TYR A 92 -3.70 -7.42 1.28
C TYR A 92 -4.08 -6.43 2.36
N PHE A 93 -3.73 -6.78 3.59
CA PHE A 93 -3.92 -5.86 4.71
C PHE A 93 -2.66 -5.79 5.55
N VAL A 94 -2.45 -4.65 6.18
CA VAL A 94 -1.35 -4.42 7.10
C VAL A 94 -1.93 -4.21 8.48
N ARG A 95 -1.51 -5.05 9.44
CA ARG A 95 -1.94 -4.92 10.83
C ARG A 95 -1.01 -3.97 11.56
N VAL A 96 -1.60 -2.91 12.12
CA VAL A 96 -0.87 -1.93 12.91
C VAL A 96 -1.36 -2.01 14.33
N THR A 97 -0.45 -2.35 15.26
CA THR A 97 -0.77 -2.45 16.67
C THR A 97 -0.54 -1.10 17.32
N LEU A 98 -1.60 -0.55 17.90
CA LEU A 98 -1.57 0.71 18.63
C LEU A 98 -1.82 0.44 20.10
N PRO A 99 -1.37 1.34 21.01
CA PRO A 99 -1.70 1.20 22.43
C PRO A 99 -3.21 1.15 22.63
N GLY A 100 -3.70 0.02 23.13
CA GLY A 100 -5.11 -0.17 23.42
C GLY A 100 -5.92 -0.84 22.32
N TYR A 101 -5.45 -0.87 21.07
CA TYR A 101 -6.15 -1.56 19.99
C TYR A 101 -5.26 -1.79 18.77
N THR A 102 -5.75 -2.65 17.89
CA THR A 102 -5.07 -3.00 16.64
C THR A 102 -5.91 -2.52 15.46
N VAL A 103 -5.27 -1.92 14.46
CA VAL A 103 -5.93 -1.46 13.24
C VAL A 103 -5.44 -2.28 12.07
N ASP A 104 -6.37 -2.79 11.26
CA ASP A 104 -6.06 -3.49 10.03
C ASP A 104 -6.28 -2.53 8.86
N LEU A 105 -5.21 -2.26 8.13
CA LEU A 105 -5.27 -1.41 6.94
C LEU A 105 -5.40 -2.30 5.72
N HIS A 106 -6.48 -2.12 4.96
CA HIS A 106 -6.74 -2.90 3.77
C HIS A 106 -6.36 -2.11 2.52
N PHE A 107 -5.56 -2.75 1.67
CA PHE A 107 -5.08 -2.14 0.43
C PHE A 107 -5.52 -2.98 -0.76
N TYR A 108 -5.78 -2.31 -1.86
CA TYR A 108 -6.23 -2.96 -3.08
C TYR A 108 -5.55 -2.34 -4.30
N PRO A 109 -4.21 -2.49 -4.43
CA PRO A 109 -3.56 -2.03 -5.64
C PRO A 109 -3.95 -2.92 -6.81
N GLY A 110 -4.28 -2.31 -7.91
CA GLY A 110 -4.67 -3.04 -9.09
C GLY A 110 -4.44 -2.20 -10.33
N ALA A 111 -4.19 -2.87 -11.45
CA ALA A 111 -3.97 -2.20 -12.72
C ALA A 111 -4.35 -3.12 -13.87
N GLY A 112 -4.86 -2.53 -14.92
CA GLY A 112 -5.18 -3.22 -16.16
C GLY A 112 -4.45 -2.60 -17.33
N SER A 113 -4.24 -3.39 -18.36
CA SER A 113 -3.54 -2.95 -19.57
C SER A 113 -4.46 -2.29 -20.59
N ARG A 114 -5.75 -2.17 -20.29
CA ARG A 114 -6.71 -1.51 -21.16
C ARG A 114 -6.54 -0.02 -21.19
#